data_99a4ad78101f85adbdc862179f42e874
#
_entry.id   99a4ad78101f85adbdc862179f42e874
#
_cell.length_a   1.000
_cell.length_b   1.000
_cell.length_c   1.000
_cell.angle_alpha   90.00
_cell.angle_beta   90.00
_cell.angle_gamma   90.00
#
_symmetry.space_group_name_H-M   'P 1'
#
loop_
_entity.id
_entity.type
_entity.pdbx_description
1 polymer ?
#
loop_
_entity_poly.entity_id
_entity_poly.type
_entity_poly.pdbx_seq_one_letter_code
_entity_poly.pdbx_strand_id
1 'polypeptide(L)' 'MEIVFSITQESDGGFVAECLSHDIFTQGDDWTALRANVKEAVTAYFFDQPKPASIRLHLVRDEVLAC' A
#
# COMPACT_ATOMS: atom_id res chain seq x y z
N MET A 1 -9.48 4.07 -14.05
CA MET A 1 -8.86 4.85 -12.98
C MET A 1 -7.76 4.03 -12.32
N GLU A 2 -6.63 4.64 -12.09
CA GLU A 2 -5.54 4.03 -11.31
C GLU A 2 -5.44 4.76 -9.98
N ILE A 3 -5.29 4.01 -8.89
CA ILE A 3 -4.97 4.62 -7.59
C ILE A 3 -3.57 4.20 -7.17
N VAL A 4 -2.91 5.06 -6.40
CA VAL A 4 -1.51 4.88 -6.02
C VAL A 4 -1.42 4.80 -4.50
N PHE A 5 -0.68 3.80 -4.02
CA PHE A 5 -0.33 3.68 -2.62
C PHE A 5 1.14 4.00 -2.43
N SER A 6 1.43 4.82 -1.43
CA SER A 6 2.79 5.02 -0.94
C SER A 6 3.08 3.94 0.09
N ILE A 7 4.11 3.15 -0.14
CA ILE A 7 4.48 2.03 0.74
C ILE A 7 5.79 2.36 1.43
N THR A 8 5.81 2.24 2.76
CA THR A 8 7.01 2.45 3.56
C THR A 8 7.34 1.18 4.32
N GLN A 9 8.62 0.84 4.40
CA GLN A 9 9.05 -0.31 5.20
C GLN A 9 9.34 0.14 6.62
N GLU A 10 8.81 -0.60 7.58
CA GLU A 10 9.05 -0.36 9.00
C GLU A 10 10.40 -0.94 9.42
N SER A 11 10.91 -0.50 10.56
CA SER A 11 12.20 -0.95 11.09
C SER A 11 12.22 -2.45 11.40
N ASP A 12 11.07 -3.05 11.69
CA ASP A 12 10.94 -4.48 11.96
C ASP A 12 10.77 -5.33 10.70
N GLY A 13 10.81 -4.72 9.52
CA GLY A 13 10.67 -5.40 8.24
C GLY A 13 9.27 -5.42 7.66
N GLY A 14 8.26 -5.01 8.43
CA GLY A 14 6.89 -4.90 7.94
C GLY A 14 6.70 -3.70 7.02
N PHE A 15 5.54 -3.63 6.36
CA PHE A 15 5.22 -2.56 5.42
C PHE A 15 3.91 -1.89 5.80
N VAL A 16 3.84 -0.58 5.56
CA VAL A 16 2.59 0.17 5.66
C VAL A 16 2.26 0.79 4.31
N ALA A 17 0.99 0.86 4.00
CA ALA A 17 0.49 1.36 2.73
C ALA A 17 -0.55 2.45 2.99
N GLU A 18 -0.38 3.59 2.33
CA GLU A 18 -1.30 4.70 2.41
C GLU A 18 -1.69 5.13 1.00
N CYS A 19 -2.99 5.17 0.72
CA CYS A 19 -3.49 5.64 -0.57
C CYS A 19 -3.34 7.15 -0.66
N LEU A 20 -2.86 7.64 -1.81
CA LEU A 20 -2.62 9.07 -2.00
C LEU A 20 -3.89 9.85 -2.32
N SER A 21 -4.91 9.19 -2.86
CA SER A 21 -6.12 9.85 -3.34
C SER A 21 -7.38 9.52 -2.55
N HIS A 22 -7.34 8.49 -1.73
CA HIS A 22 -8.50 8.01 -0.97
C HIS A 22 -8.07 7.68 0.46
N ASP A 23 -9.04 7.66 1.36
CA ASP A 23 -8.77 7.40 2.77
C ASP A 23 -8.68 5.89 3.02
N ILE A 24 -7.61 5.28 2.52
CA ILE A 24 -7.35 3.84 2.63
C ILE A 24 -5.95 3.66 3.21
N PHE A 25 -5.87 2.92 4.31
CA PHE A 25 -4.61 2.59 4.96
C PHE A 25 -4.61 1.11 5.31
N THR A 26 -3.48 0.45 5.09
CA THR A 26 -3.30 -0.95 5.49
C THR A 26 -1.83 -1.23 5.74
N GLN A 27 -1.54 -2.46 6.17
CA GLN A 27 -0.18 -2.88 6.50
C GLN A 27 -0.05 -4.38 6.28
N GLY A 28 1.17 -4.87 6.32
CA GLY A 28 1.46 -6.29 6.21
C GLY A 28 2.85 -6.60 6.75
N ASP A 29 3.04 -7.81 7.28
CA ASP A 29 4.31 -8.21 7.88
C ASP A 29 5.40 -8.44 6.84
N ASP A 30 5.00 -8.76 5.61
CA ASP A 30 5.91 -8.91 4.48
C ASP A 30 5.25 -8.38 3.21
N TRP A 31 5.98 -8.40 2.11
CA TRP A 31 5.48 -7.85 0.85
C TRP A 31 4.27 -8.61 0.32
N THR A 32 4.26 -9.92 0.44
CA THR A 32 3.14 -10.74 -0.03
C THR A 32 1.86 -10.42 0.77
N ALA A 33 1.98 -10.33 2.10
CA ALA A 33 0.87 -9.98 2.97
C ALA A 33 0.39 -8.56 2.69
N LEU A 34 1.32 -7.61 2.50
CA LEU A 34 0.98 -6.22 2.17
C LEU A 34 0.16 -6.14 0.89
N ARG A 35 0.59 -6.84 -0.16
CA ARG A 35 -0.13 -6.84 -1.44
C ARG A 35 -1.55 -7.38 -1.29
N ALA A 36 -1.70 -8.50 -0.58
CA ALA A 36 -3.02 -9.09 -0.35
C ALA A 36 -3.91 -8.14 0.45
N ASN A 37 -3.36 -7.49 1.47
CA ASN A 37 -4.11 -6.58 2.32
C ASN A 37 -4.52 -5.31 1.59
N VAL A 38 -3.68 -4.80 0.67
CA VAL A 38 -4.03 -3.66 -0.18
C VAL A 38 -5.22 -4.02 -1.06
N LYS A 39 -5.20 -5.17 -1.71
CA LYS A 39 -6.31 -5.62 -2.56
C LYS A 39 -7.61 -5.74 -1.76
N GLU A 40 -7.53 -6.31 -0.57
CA GLU A 40 -8.69 -6.46 0.30
C GLU A 40 -9.23 -5.10 0.74
N ALA A 41 -8.36 -4.19 1.13
CA ALA A 41 -8.76 -2.85 1.57
C ALA A 41 -9.42 -2.07 0.43
N VAL A 42 -8.88 -2.15 -0.78
CA VAL A 42 -9.47 -1.51 -1.95
C VAL A 42 -10.84 -2.11 -2.27
N THR A 43 -10.96 -3.42 -2.22
CA THR A 43 -12.23 -4.09 -2.45
C THR A 43 -13.30 -3.63 -1.46
N ALA A 44 -12.92 -3.52 -0.18
CA ALA A 44 -13.83 -3.07 0.85
C ALA A 44 -14.23 -1.61 0.67
N TYR A 45 -13.27 -0.75 0.33
CA TYR A 45 -13.52 0.68 0.14
C TYR A 45 -14.48 0.94 -1.03
N PHE A 46 -14.32 0.20 -2.12
CA PHE A 46 -15.12 0.38 -3.34
C PHE A 46 -16.26 -0.64 -3.46
N PHE A 47 -16.78 -1.12 -2.33
CA PHE A 47 -17.78 -2.21 -2.35
C PHE A 47 -19.07 -1.84 -3.10
N ASP A 48 -19.45 -0.56 -3.12
CA ASP A 48 -20.70 -0.08 -3.71
C ASP A 48 -20.46 0.79 -4.95
N GLN A 49 -19.26 0.74 -5.51
CA GLN A 49 -18.91 1.57 -6.66
C GLN A 49 -17.86 0.84 -7.51
N PRO A 50 -17.65 1.28 -8.76
CA PRO A 50 -16.66 0.64 -9.62
C PRO A 50 -15.26 0.69 -9.01
N LYS A 51 -14.57 -0.44 -9.04
CA LYS A 51 -13.20 -0.53 -8.55
C LYS A 51 -12.24 0.12 -9.55
N PRO A 52 -11.09 0.63 -9.07
CA PRO A 52 -10.06 1.11 -9.98
C PRO A 52 -9.56 -0.03 -10.88
N ALA A 53 -9.19 0.33 -12.11
CA ALA A 53 -8.70 -0.65 -13.08
C ALA A 53 -7.34 -1.22 -12.64
N SER A 54 -6.54 -0.42 -11.95
CA SER A 54 -5.22 -0.83 -11.48
C SER A 54 -4.86 -0.13 -10.18
N ILE A 55 -3.97 -0.77 -9.42
CA ILE A 55 -3.42 -0.25 -8.18
C ILE A 55 -1.91 -0.20 -8.36
N ARG A 56 -1.31 0.98 -8.17
CA ARG A 56 0.14 1.14 -8.22
C ARG A 56 0.68 1.17 -6.80
N LEU A 57 1.66 0.32 -6.53
CA LEU A 57 2.36 0.29 -5.25
C LEU A 57 3.70 0.98 -5.44
N HIS A 58 3.86 2.14 -4.81
CA HIS A 58 5.08 2.93 -4.90
C HIS A 58 5.87 2.74 -3.60
N LEU A 59 6.93 1.94 -3.66
CA LEU A 59 7.77 1.65 -2.50
C LEU A 59 8.74 2.80 -2.26
N VAL A 60 8.58 3.47 -1.12
CA VAL A 60 9.48 4.54 -0.68
C VAL A 60 10.48 3.92 0.29
N ARG A 61 11.76 4.11 0.01
CA ARG A 61 12.80 3.46 0.76
C ARG A 61 13.98 4.41 1.01
N ASP A 62 14.35 4.53 2.27
CA ASP A 62 15.51 5.31 2.68
C ASP A 62 16.62 4.37 3.10
N GLU A 63 17.83 4.71 2.73
CA GLU A 63 19.00 3.95 3.16
C GLU A 63 20.05 4.94 3.67
N VAL A 64 20.55 4.69 4.86
CA VAL A 64 21.59 5.54 5.47
C VAL A 64 22.90 4.78 5.45
N LEU A 65 23.89 5.35 4.79
CA LEU A 65 25.23 4.76 4.71
C LEU A 65 26.17 5.57 5.61
N ALA A 66 26.96 4.86 6.39
CA ALA A 66 28.00 5.51 7.20
C ALA A 66 29.15 5.95 6.29
N CYS A 67 29.67 7.14 6.54
CA CYS A 67 30.82 7.68 5.79
C CYS A 67 32.13 7.16 6.33
#